data_6cde04915a04de0de49cd0eb0680378a
#
_entry.id   6cde04915a04de0de49cd0eb0680378a
#
_cell.length_a   1.000
_cell.length_b   1.000
_cell.length_c   1.000
_cell.angle_alpha   90.00
_cell.angle_beta   90.00
_cell.angle_gamma   90.00
#
_symmetry.space_group_name_H-M   'P 1'
#
loop_
_entity.id
_entity.type
_entity.pdbx_description
1 polymer ?
#
loop_
_entity_poly.entity_id
_entity_poly.type
_entity_poly.pdbx_seq_one_letter_code
_entity_poly.pdbx_strand_id
1 'polypeptide(L)'
;MASYDDLPGTGKHNEMAPLTEVPPSNLPSYYAVIFTSQRSEVSADYDATAERMLTLAAERDGYLGVESVRGADGLGITVSYWRDLDAIKAWREQAEHTLARERGRAEWYSGYRLRIAKVEREYAWGEAI
;
A
#
# COMPACT_ATOMS: atom_id res chain seq x y z
N MET A 1 14.21 -7.68 5.84
CA MET A 1 13.05 -6.87 5.65
C MET A 1 13.39 -5.41 5.78
N ALA A 2 12.75 -4.61 5.05
CA ALA A 2 12.99 -3.19 5.14
C ALA A 2 12.61 -2.70 6.51
N SER A 3 13.43 -1.87 7.08
CA SER A 3 13.11 -1.33 8.37
C SER A 3 12.39 -0.02 8.20
N TYR A 4 11.81 0.42 9.26
CA TYR A 4 11.17 1.69 9.26
C TYR A 4 12.14 2.81 8.97
N ASP A 5 13.38 2.62 9.28
CA ASP A 5 14.35 3.66 9.03
C ASP A 5 14.59 3.92 7.58
N ASP A 6 14.27 2.93 6.79
CA ASP A 6 14.44 3.13 5.39
C ASP A 6 13.33 3.88 4.77
N LEU A 7 12.41 4.09 5.59
CA LEU A 7 11.33 4.69 5.12
C LEU A 7 11.56 5.97 4.93
N PRO A 8 11.28 6.20 4.87
CA PRO A 8 11.49 7.19 4.80
C PRO A 8 11.95 7.72 5.50
N GLY A 9 11.89 7.49 5.65
CA GLY A 9 12.35 8.09 6.15
C GLY A 9 13.38 8.09 5.89
N THR A 10 13.51 7.70 5.62
CA THR A 10 14.35 7.61 5.38
C THR A 10 14.72 7.85 4.35
N GLY A 11 14.89 8.15 4.06
CA GLY A 11 15.15 8.46 3.21
C GLY A 11 14.75 8.71 2.38
N LYS A 12 14.44 8.68 2.31
CA LYS A 12 13.85 8.92 1.79
C LYS A 12 13.14 8.90 1.51
N HIS A 13 12.87 8.86 1.46
CA HIS A 13 12.04 8.77 1.29
C HIS A 13 11.21 8.50 1.29
N ASN A 14 11.02 8.41 1.75
CA ASN A 14 10.14 8.11 1.77
C ASN A 14 9.23 8.36 1.73
N GLU A 15 9.07 8.64 1.32
CA GLU A 15 8.10 9.03 1.33
C GLU A 15 7.03 8.31 1.29
N MET A 16 6.38 8.40 2.10
CA MET A 16 5.35 7.54 2.12
C MET A 16 4.06 8.22 2.25
N ALA A 17 2.96 7.51 1.99
CA ALA A 17 1.65 8.08 2.16
C ALA A 17 1.42 8.42 3.62
N PRO A 18 0.71 9.47 3.89
CA PRO A 18 0.40 9.82 5.27
C PRO A 18 -0.41 8.74 5.96
N LEU A 19 -0.28 8.66 7.26
CA LEU A 19 -1.01 7.70 8.06
C LEU A 19 -2.29 8.26 8.64
N THR A 20 -2.77 9.36 8.09
CA THR A 20 -3.94 10.03 8.63
C THR A 20 -5.22 9.24 8.47
N GLU A 21 -5.18 8.23 7.61
CA GLU A 21 -6.37 7.47 7.32
C GLU A 21 -6.41 6.13 8.04
N VAL A 22 -5.58 5.98 9.06
CA VAL A 22 -5.59 4.75 9.83
C VAL A 22 -6.98 4.56 10.43
N PRO A 23 -7.53 3.34 10.38
CA PRO A 23 -8.90 3.12 10.79
C PRO A 23 -9.15 3.50 12.23
N PRO A 24 -10.31 4.04 12.54
CA PRO A 24 -10.65 4.34 13.91
C PRO A 24 -10.79 3.05 14.72
N SER A 25 -10.40 3.13 15.99
CA SER A 25 -10.40 1.95 16.83
C SER A 25 -11.81 1.45 17.16
N ASN A 26 -12.84 2.24 16.85
CA ASN A 26 -14.19 1.81 17.14
C ASN A 26 -14.78 0.92 16.07
N LEU A 27 -14.03 0.62 15.01
CA LEU A 27 -14.50 -0.33 14.02
C LEU A 27 -14.44 -1.74 14.60
N PRO A 28 -15.48 -2.55 14.39
CA PRO A 28 -15.46 -3.91 14.92
C PRO A 28 -14.38 -4.77 14.26
N SER A 29 -14.14 -4.55 12.99
CA SER A 29 -13.05 -5.21 12.28
C SER A 29 -12.93 -4.57 10.93
N TYR A 30 -11.81 -4.81 10.28
CA TYR A 30 -11.58 -4.31 8.94
C TYR A 30 -10.53 -5.20 8.29
N TYR A 31 -10.11 -4.86 7.08
CA TYR A 31 -9.25 -5.74 6.31
C TYR A 31 -8.01 -5.01 5.86
N ALA A 32 -6.93 -5.76 5.73
CA ALA A 32 -5.66 -5.24 5.24
C ALA A 32 -5.31 -5.97 3.95
N VAL A 33 -4.84 -5.21 2.96
CA VAL A 33 -4.23 -5.77 1.76
C VAL A 33 -2.73 -5.53 1.91
N ILE A 34 -1.98 -6.61 2.00
CA ILE A 34 -0.55 -6.55 2.23
C ILE A 34 0.15 -6.89 0.92
N PHE A 35 0.77 -5.89 0.33
CA PHE A 35 1.44 -6.03 -0.96
C PHE A 35 2.94 -5.97 -0.71
N THR A 36 3.59 -7.12 -0.81
CA THR A 36 5.04 -7.21 -0.67
C THR A 36 5.62 -7.36 -2.05
N SER A 37 6.56 -6.51 -2.41
CA SER A 37 7.08 -6.50 -3.77
C SER A 37 8.57 -6.21 -3.80
N GLN A 38 9.22 -6.75 -4.82
CA GLN A 38 10.60 -6.46 -5.12
C GLN A 38 10.63 -5.67 -6.42
N ARG A 39 11.15 -4.44 -6.37
CA ARG A 39 11.27 -3.61 -7.56
C ARG A 39 12.31 -4.19 -8.50
N SER A 40 12.01 -4.11 -9.78
CA SER A 40 13.01 -4.37 -10.80
C SER A 40 13.89 -3.12 -10.94
N GLU A 41 14.84 -3.17 -11.84
CA GLU A 41 15.67 -1.99 -12.10
C GLU A 41 15.00 -0.98 -13.02
N VAL A 42 13.89 -1.37 -13.62
CA VAL A 42 13.16 -0.47 -14.50
C VAL A 42 12.36 0.50 -13.63
N SER A 43 12.62 1.78 -13.79
CA SER A 43 11.96 2.77 -12.94
C SER A 43 11.14 3.78 -13.72
N ALA A 44 11.09 3.67 -15.05
CA ALA A 44 10.33 4.63 -15.85
C ALA A 44 8.87 4.63 -15.42
N ASP A 45 8.36 5.80 -15.12
CA ASP A 45 6.96 6.02 -14.78
C ASP A 45 6.48 5.33 -13.51
N TYR A 46 7.39 4.66 -12.77
CA TYR A 46 6.95 3.95 -11.57
C TYR A 46 6.36 4.90 -10.54
N ASP A 47 7.10 5.96 -10.22
CA ASP A 47 6.65 6.85 -9.15
C ASP A 47 5.34 7.54 -9.49
N ALA A 48 5.19 7.96 -10.73
CA ALA A 48 3.95 8.63 -11.14
C ALA A 48 2.76 7.68 -11.09
N THR A 49 2.95 6.46 -11.54
CA THR A 49 1.86 5.49 -11.53
C THR A 49 1.52 5.05 -10.11
N ALA A 50 2.55 4.83 -9.27
CA ALA A 50 2.31 4.45 -7.89
C ALA A 50 1.53 5.53 -7.16
N GLU A 51 1.87 6.79 -7.39
CA GLU A 51 1.16 7.89 -6.77
C GLU A 51 -0.28 7.97 -7.25
N ARG A 52 -0.49 7.78 -8.56
CA ARG A 52 -1.84 7.78 -9.10
C ARG A 52 -2.67 6.66 -8.51
N MET A 53 -2.07 5.48 -8.31
CA MET A 53 -2.77 4.36 -7.73
C MET A 53 -3.20 4.65 -6.29
N LEU A 54 -2.34 5.29 -5.51
CA LEU A 54 -2.70 5.66 -4.15
C LEU A 54 -3.84 6.69 -4.14
N THR A 55 -3.80 7.63 -5.06
CA THR A 55 -4.86 8.62 -5.16
C THR A 55 -6.19 7.97 -5.52
N LEU A 56 -6.16 7.04 -6.46
CA LEU A 56 -7.38 6.33 -6.85
C LEU A 56 -7.91 5.49 -5.72
N ALA A 57 -7.03 4.85 -4.95
CA ALA A 57 -7.46 4.06 -3.82
C ALA A 57 -8.16 4.93 -2.79
N ALA A 58 -7.60 6.11 -2.51
CA ALA A 58 -8.16 6.99 -1.50
C ALA A 58 -9.54 7.49 -1.85
N GLU A 59 -9.90 7.46 -3.12
CA GLU A 59 -11.22 7.90 -3.57
C GLU A 59 -12.25 6.78 -3.54
N ARG A 60 -11.84 5.54 -3.24
CA ARG A 60 -12.77 4.42 -3.28
C ARG A 60 -13.58 4.34 -2.01
N ASP A 61 -14.83 3.93 -2.17
CA ASP A 61 -15.67 3.63 -1.02
C ASP A 61 -15.04 2.48 -0.25
N GLY A 62 -14.96 2.64 1.06
CA GLY A 62 -14.40 1.61 1.92
C GLY A 62 -12.91 1.73 2.18
N TYR A 63 -12.24 2.65 1.54
CA TYR A 63 -10.82 2.90 1.81
C TYR A 63 -10.65 3.49 3.22
N LEU A 64 -9.71 2.97 3.99
CA LEU A 64 -9.49 3.45 5.35
C LEU A 64 -8.08 4.01 5.56
N GLY A 65 -7.12 3.66 4.74
CA GLY A 65 -5.78 4.20 4.90
C GLY A 65 -4.71 3.34 4.27
N VAL A 66 -3.48 3.81 4.32
CA VAL A 66 -2.35 3.09 3.72
C VAL A 66 -1.08 3.41 4.46
N GLU A 67 -0.21 2.42 4.55
CA GLU A 67 1.16 2.56 5.06
C GLU A 67 2.09 1.88 4.08
N SER A 68 3.20 2.51 3.73
CA SER A 68 4.07 1.95 2.69
C SER A 68 5.52 2.27 3.00
N VAL A 69 6.36 1.27 2.82
CA VAL A 69 7.77 1.34 3.10
C VAL A 69 8.52 0.59 2.00
N ARG A 70 9.62 1.14 1.55
CA ARG A 70 10.47 0.42 0.60
C ARG A 70 11.93 0.69 0.94
N GLY A 71 12.70 -0.39 1.06
CA GLY A 71 14.10 -0.29 1.36
C GLY A 71 14.94 0.02 0.14
N ALA A 72 16.20 0.33 0.40
CA ALA A 72 17.14 0.67 -0.66
C ALA A 72 17.38 -0.52 -1.60
N ASP A 73 17.17 -1.73 -1.12
CA ASP A 73 17.33 -2.92 -1.93
C ASP A 73 16.14 -3.21 -2.83
N GLY A 74 15.12 -2.35 -2.78
CA GLY A 74 13.95 -2.50 -3.63
C GLY A 74 12.84 -3.34 -3.05
N LEU A 75 13.07 -3.98 -1.89
CA LEU A 75 12.02 -4.74 -1.23
C LEU A 75 11.09 -3.78 -0.50
N GLY A 76 9.82 -3.90 -0.73
CA GLY A 76 8.86 -3.00 -0.12
C GLY A 76 7.59 -3.69 0.30
N ILE A 77 6.88 -3.03 1.22
CA ILE A 77 5.60 -3.50 1.71
C ILE A 77 4.66 -2.32 1.75
N THR A 78 3.51 -2.50 1.13
CA THR A 78 2.43 -1.52 1.21
C THR A 78 1.23 -2.22 1.82
N VAL A 79 0.67 -1.63 2.88
CA VAL A 79 -0.52 -2.18 3.52
C VAL A 79 -1.61 -1.15 3.37
N SER A 80 -2.70 -1.54 2.72
CA SER A 80 -3.87 -0.67 2.63
C SER A 80 -4.98 -1.29 3.45
N TYR A 81 -5.82 -0.43 4.02
CA TYR A 81 -6.86 -0.85 4.95
C TYR A 81 -8.22 -0.53 4.36
N TRP A 82 -9.16 -1.47 4.51
CA TRP A 82 -10.44 -1.42 3.82
C TRP A 82 -11.55 -1.88 4.74
N ARG A 83 -12.72 -1.28 4.55
CA ARG A 83 -13.87 -1.59 5.39
C ARG A 83 -14.34 -3.03 5.21
N ASP A 84 -14.32 -3.54 3.98
CA ASP A 84 -14.85 -4.88 3.71
C ASP A 84 -14.20 -5.48 2.46
N LEU A 85 -14.52 -6.74 2.22
CA LEU A 85 -13.93 -7.46 1.10
C LEU A 85 -14.46 -6.98 -0.25
N ASP A 86 -15.67 -6.48 -0.30
CA ASP A 86 -16.23 -5.97 -1.55
C ASP A 86 -15.46 -4.74 -2.01
N ALA A 87 -15.09 -3.88 -1.08
CA ALA A 87 -14.29 -2.71 -1.41
C ALA A 87 -12.93 -3.11 -1.97
N ILE A 88 -12.32 -4.14 -1.37
CA ILE A 88 -11.04 -4.65 -1.86
C ILE A 88 -11.18 -5.19 -3.26
N LYS A 89 -12.24 -5.96 -3.52
CA LYS A 89 -12.44 -6.55 -4.83
C LYS A 89 -12.57 -5.47 -5.89
N ALA A 90 -13.37 -4.45 -5.62
CA ALA A 90 -13.57 -3.36 -6.57
C ALA A 90 -12.25 -2.63 -6.82
N TRP A 91 -11.49 -2.38 -5.76
CA TRP A 91 -10.21 -1.71 -5.91
C TRP A 91 -9.23 -2.56 -6.72
N ARG A 92 -9.15 -3.85 -6.43
CA ARG A 92 -8.21 -4.72 -7.14
C ARG A 92 -8.51 -4.77 -8.63
N GLU A 93 -9.76 -4.83 -8.99
CA GLU A 93 -10.12 -4.86 -10.40
C GLU A 93 -9.68 -3.58 -11.10
N GLN A 94 -9.88 -2.45 -10.47
CA GLN A 94 -9.45 -1.19 -11.03
C GLN A 94 -7.92 -1.09 -11.08
N ALA A 95 -7.26 -1.57 -10.04
CA ALA A 95 -5.81 -1.49 -9.96
C ALA A 95 -5.16 -2.35 -11.03
N GLU A 96 -5.68 -3.55 -11.23
CA GLU A 96 -5.13 -4.44 -12.24
C GLU A 96 -5.31 -3.86 -13.64
N HIS A 97 -6.46 -3.27 -13.88
CA HIS A 97 -6.71 -2.64 -15.16
C HIS A 97 -5.74 -1.49 -15.40
N THR A 98 -5.51 -0.67 -14.38
CA THR A 98 -4.59 0.44 -14.47
C THR A 98 -3.18 -0.03 -14.73
N LEU A 99 -2.73 -1.05 -13.99
CA LEU A 99 -1.38 -1.59 -14.17
C LEU A 99 -1.20 -2.19 -15.55
N ALA A 100 -2.20 -2.90 -16.04
CA ALA A 100 -2.12 -3.48 -17.37
C ALA A 100 -2.02 -2.39 -18.42
N ARG A 101 -2.79 -1.34 -18.27
CA ARG A 101 -2.78 -0.24 -19.21
C ARG A 101 -1.45 0.47 -19.20
N GLU A 102 -0.82 0.58 -18.03
CA GLU A 102 0.47 1.24 -17.90
C GLU A 102 1.62 0.30 -18.16
N ARG A 103 1.35 -0.96 -18.41
CA ARG A 103 2.37 -1.98 -18.64
C ARG A 103 3.33 -2.10 -17.48
N GLY A 104 2.83 -1.84 -16.26
CA GLY A 104 3.73 -1.70 -15.12
C GLY A 104 4.11 -3.01 -14.46
N ARG A 105 3.17 -3.96 -14.44
CA ARG A 105 3.39 -5.14 -13.63
C ARG A 105 4.65 -5.89 -14.03
N ALA A 106 4.80 -6.16 -15.32
CA ALA A 106 5.91 -6.97 -15.79
C ALA A 106 7.23 -6.22 -15.78
N GLU A 107 7.17 -4.89 -15.85
CA GLU A 107 8.39 -4.10 -15.96
C GLU A 107 8.92 -3.65 -14.61
N TRP A 108 8.02 -3.33 -13.67
CA TRP A 108 8.43 -2.66 -12.45
C TRP A 108 8.79 -3.59 -11.31
N TYR A 109 8.27 -4.81 -11.34
CA TYR A 109 8.50 -5.74 -10.23
C TYR A 109 9.14 -7.01 -10.75
N SER A 110 10.18 -7.47 -10.06
CA SER A 110 10.71 -8.80 -10.33
C SER A 110 9.86 -9.86 -9.62
N GLY A 111 9.06 -9.44 -8.64
CA GLY A 111 8.13 -10.34 -8.01
C GLY A 111 7.29 -9.59 -7.00
N TYR A 112 6.11 -10.12 -6.72
CA TYR A 112 5.28 -9.57 -5.66
C TYR A 112 4.35 -10.63 -5.10
N ARG A 113 3.86 -10.34 -3.91
CA ARG A 113 2.89 -11.19 -3.23
C ARG A 113 1.85 -10.31 -2.58
N LEU A 114 0.61 -10.68 -2.76
CA LEU A 114 -0.50 -9.91 -2.19
C LEU A 114 -1.27 -10.82 -1.24
N ARG A 115 -1.50 -10.33 -0.03
CA ARG A 115 -2.27 -11.05 0.97
C ARG A 115 -3.40 -10.18 1.44
N ILE A 116 -4.53 -10.82 1.73
CA ILE A 116 -5.68 -10.13 2.32
C ILE A 116 -5.90 -10.77 3.69
N ALA A 117 -5.92 -9.93 4.70
CA ALA A 117 -6.05 -10.41 6.08
C ALA A 117 -7.11 -9.60 6.78
N LYS A 118 -7.80 -10.24 7.71
CA LYS A 118 -8.77 -9.55 8.54
C LYS A 118 -8.07 -9.05 9.79
N VAL A 119 -8.24 -7.77 10.09
CA VAL A 119 -7.73 -7.19 11.32
C VAL A 119 -8.83 -7.27 12.34
N GLU A 120 -8.67 -8.12 13.31
CA GLU A 120 -9.71 -8.33 14.32
C GLU A 120 -9.56 -7.40 15.50
N ARG A 121 -8.37 -6.95 15.78
CA ARG A 121 -8.09 -6.02 16.88
C ARG A 121 -6.87 -5.19 16.55
N GLU A 122 -6.82 -4.02 17.12
CA GLU A 122 -5.63 -3.21 17.09
C GLU A 122 -5.43 -2.56 18.44
N TYR A 123 -4.21 -2.27 18.76
CA TYR A 123 -3.83 -1.59 19.98
C TYR A 123 -2.84 -0.50 19.62
N ALA A 124 -2.95 0.62 20.28
CA ALA A 124 -2.04 1.73 20.02
C ALA A 124 -1.65 2.37 21.34
N TRP A 125 -0.45 2.95 21.36
CA TRP A 125 0.04 3.63 22.52
C TRP A 125 0.99 4.72 22.06
N GLY A 126 1.00 5.82 22.78
CA GLY A 126 1.92 6.90 22.48
C GLY A 126 1.35 7.87 21.48
N GLU A 127 2.23 8.49 20.71
CA GLU A 127 1.81 9.47 19.73
C GLU A 127 1.06 8.79 18.59
N ALA A 128 0.20 9.55 17.96
CA ALA A 128 -0.59 9.03 16.87
C ALA A 128 0.32 8.51 15.75
N ILE A 129 -0.10 7.38 15.16
CA ILE A 129 0.71 6.77 14.14
C ILE A 129 -0.22 6.18 13.07
#